data_fe29be1d99b242a6533f4d425c087d96
#
_entry.id   fe29be1d99b242a6533f4d425c087d96
#
_cell.length_a   1.000
_cell.length_b   1.000
_cell.length_c   1.000
_cell.angle_alpha   90.00
_cell.angle_beta   90.00
_cell.angle_gamma   90.00
#
_symmetry.space_group_name_H-M   'P 1'
#
loop_
_entity.id
_entity.type
_entity.pdbx_description
1 polymer ?
#
loop_
_entity_poly.entity_id
_entity_poly.type
_entity_poly.pdbx_seq_one_letter_code
_entity_poly.pdbx_strand_id
1 'polypeptide(L)'
;ATGLNIATDRIVELCYIKLLPDGSQEERTLRFNPGIHISAEATAVNGITDADVAHEPHFRDLAPELEGVFAGCDLAGFNSNSFDIPMLVEEFIRAGINFDITGCKFVDVQNIFHKMEQRNLVAAYKFYCQKNLDDAHTALADTRATLEVLEAQLDRYADTLKNNVDYLADFSRRNRNVDLAGRIVLNEQGVETINFGKYRGRPVA
;
A
#
# COMPACT_ATOMS: atom_id res chain seq x y z
N ALA A 1 8.09 -10.40 -0.13
CA ALA A 1 9.04 -10.20 -1.23
C ALA A 1 10.34 -9.63 -0.69
N THR A 2 11.40 -9.58 -1.51
CA THR A 2 12.71 -9.01 -1.15
C THR A 2 12.70 -7.48 -1.07
N GLY A 3 11.68 -6.85 -1.61
CA GLY A 3 11.45 -5.42 -1.65
C GLY A 3 10.17 -5.07 -2.39
N LEU A 4 10.01 -3.82 -2.80
CA LEU A 4 8.79 -3.30 -3.42
C LEU A 4 8.88 -3.06 -4.93
N ASN A 5 10.04 -3.26 -5.54
CA ASN A 5 10.24 -3.06 -6.97
C ASN A 5 9.90 -4.34 -7.74
N ILE A 6 8.76 -4.35 -8.42
CA ILE A 6 8.25 -5.50 -9.17
C ILE A 6 9.25 -6.01 -10.22
N ALA A 7 10.01 -5.10 -10.85
CA ALA A 7 10.93 -5.46 -11.91
C ALA A 7 12.22 -6.16 -11.40
N THR A 8 12.62 -5.92 -10.15
CA THR A 8 13.90 -6.40 -9.61
C THR A 8 13.76 -7.30 -8.39
N ASP A 9 12.72 -7.08 -7.61
CA ASP A 9 12.50 -7.86 -6.39
C ASP A 9 11.84 -9.22 -6.68
N ARG A 10 11.88 -10.10 -5.70
CA ARG A 10 11.48 -11.51 -5.81
C ARG A 10 10.51 -11.90 -4.71
N ILE A 11 9.63 -12.85 -4.97
CA ILE A 11 8.77 -13.44 -3.95
C ILE A 11 9.61 -14.30 -3.01
N VAL A 12 9.46 -14.10 -1.70
CA VAL A 12 10.08 -14.94 -0.65
C VAL A 12 9.06 -15.83 0.05
N GLU A 13 7.79 -15.39 0.07
CA GLU A 13 6.67 -16.16 0.62
C GLU A 13 5.40 -15.85 -0.18
N LEU A 14 4.63 -16.86 -0.48
CA LEU A 14 3.33 -16.78 -1.14
C LEU A 14 2.32 -17.61 -0.34
N CYS A 15 1.24 -16.97 0.10
CA CYS A 15 0.08 -17.64 0.65
C CYS A 15 -1.14 -17.39 -0.22
N TYR A 16 -1.92 -18.43 -0.46
CA TYR A 16 -3.20 -18.31 -1.13
C TYR A 16 -4.28 -19.15 -0.44
N ILE A 17 -5.51 -18.69 -0.58
CA ILE A 17 -6.73 -19.44 -0.24
C ILE A 17 -7.54 -19.56 -1.52
N LYS A 18 -7.69 -20.78 -2.01
CA LYS A 18 -8.48 -21.08 -3.20
C LYS A 18 -9.89 -21.51 -2.78
N LEU A 19 -10.88 -20.77 -3.23
CA LEU A 19 -12.29 -21.10 -3.05
C LEU A 19 -12.74 -21.98 -4.22
N LEU A 20 -13.27 -23.15 -3.91
CA LEU A 20 -13.76 -24.09 -4.90
C LEU A 20 -15.28 -23.96 -5.12
N PRO A 21 -15.81 -24.36 -6.29
CA PRO A 21 -17.24 -24.21 -6.59
C PRO A 21 -18.18 -24.95 -5.64
N ASP A 22 -17.69 -26.00 -4.95
CA ASP A 22 -18.45 -26.74 -3.93
C ASP A 22 -18.48 -26.05 -2.55
N GLY A 23 -17.80 -24.89 -2.42
CA GLY A 23 -17.69 -24.13 -1.19
C GLY A 23 -16.54 -24.54 -0.28
N SER A 24 -15.74 -25.54 -0.67
CA SER A 24 -14.52 -25.90 0.05
C SER A 24 -13.40 -24.89 -0.21
N GLN A 25 -12.38 -24.94 0.65
CA GLN A 25 -11.23 -24.05 0.58
C GLN A 25 -9.93 -24.85 0.63
N GLU A 26 -8.99 -24.45 -0.18
CA GLU A 26 -7.61 -24.92 -0.13
C GLU A 26 -6.71 -23.76 0.28
N GLU A 27 -5.97 -23.92 1.37
CA GLU A 27 -5.00 -22.95 1.85
C GLU A 27 -3.60 -23.51 1.75
N ARG A 28 -2.68 -22.72 1.23
CA ARG A 28 -1.28 -23.11 1.15
C ARG A 28 -0.37 -21.92 1.30
N THR A 29 0.67 -22.07 2.12
CA THR A 29 1.78 -21.15 2.27
C THR A 29 3.05 -21.79 1.76
N LEU A 30 3.78 -21.08 0.91
CA LEU A 30 5.03 -21.52 0.29
C LEU A 30 6.11 -20.49 0.54
N ARG A 31 7.31 -20.94 0.87
CA ARG A 31 8.51 -20.11 0.91
C ARG A 31 9.42 -20.42 -0.26
N PHE A 32 10.15 -19.41 -0.69
CA PHE A 32 11.04 -19.51 -1.84
C PHE A 32 12.41 -18.90 -1.53
N ASN A 33 13.44 -19.56 -2.01
CA ASN A 33 14.74 -18.95 -2.11
C ASN A 33 14.70 -17.94 -3.29
N PRO A 34 14.80 -16.64 -3.04
CA PRO A 34 14.70 -15.64 -4.10
C PRO A 34 15.94 -15.61 -5.01
N GLY A 35 17.06 -16.21 -4.58
CA GLY A 35 18.33 -16.16 -5.28
C GLY A 35 19.02 -14.79 -5.26
N ILE A 36 18.48 -13.85 -4.51
CA ILE A 36 19.02 -12.51 -4.26
C ILE A 36 18.89 -12.17 -2.78
N HIS A 37 19.67 -11.21 -2.31
CA HIS A 37 19.61 -10.74 -0.92
C HIS A 37 18.27 -10.08 -0.58
N ILE A 38 17.72 -10.42 0.60
CA ILE A 38 16.53 -9.79 1.18
C ILE A 38 16.97 -8.53 1.90
N SER A 39 16.44 -7.37 1.52
CA SER A 39 16.83 -6.10 2.15
C SER A 39 16.45 -6.06 3.64
N ALA A 40 17.18 -5.30 4.44
CA ALA A 40 16.88 -5.14 5.86
C ALA A 40 15.49 -4.54 6.08
N GLU A 41 15.05 -3.64 5.20
CA GLU A 41 13.73 -3.03 5.20
C GLU A 41 12.64 -4.09 4.93
N ALA A 42 12.85 -5.00 3.98
CA ALA A 42 11.93 -6.07 3.69
C ALA A 42 11.84 -7.05 4.87
N THR A 43 12.98 -7.43 5.45
CA THR A 43 13.03 -8.29 6.64
C THR A 43 12.33 -7.63 7.84
N ALA A 44 12.48 -6.33 8.02
CA ALA A 44 11.78 -5.61 9.09
C ALA A 44 10.25 -5.64 8.94
N VAL A 45 9.74 -5.77 7.72
CA VAL A 45 8.29 -5.85 7.43
C VAL A 45 7.78 -7.28 7.50
N ASN A 46 8.45 -8.24 6.84
CA ASN A 46 7.94 -9.61 6.68
C ASN A 46 8.56 -10.63 7.64
N GLY A 47 9.61 -10.25 8.37
CA GLY A 47 10.28 -11.12 9.34
C GLY A 47 11.14 -12.23 8.73
N ILE A 48 11.31 -12.26 7.40
CA ILE A 48 12.03 -13.32 6.68
C ILE A 48 13.45 -12.84 6.35
N THR A 49 14.42 -13.67 6.70
CA THR A 49 15.85 -13.43 6.42
C THR A 49 16.35 -14.35 5.31
N ASP A 50 17.52 -14.06 4.77
CA ASP A 50 18.18 -14.95 3.79
C ASP A 50 18.40 -16.37 4.34
N ALA A 51 18.66 -16.51 5.64
CA ALA A 51 18.86 -17.80 6.29
C ALA A 51 17.58 -18.65 6.31
N ASP A 52 16.41 -17.99 6.48
CA ASP A 52 15.12 -18.69 6.57
C ASP A 52 14.71 -19.33 5.24
N VAL A 53 15.21 -18.83 4.13
CA VAL A 53 14.86 -19.28 2.79
C VAL A 53 16.02 -19.93 2.02
N ALA A 54 17.19 -20.06 2.65
CA ALA A 54 18.40 -20.58 1.99
C ALA A 54 18.24 -21.96 1.38
N HIS A 55 17.40 -22.83 1.99
CA HIS A 55 17.16 -24.20 1.58
C HIS A 55 15.77 -24.41 0.94
N GLU A 56 15.01 -23.34 0.76
CA GLU A 56 13.71 -23.39 0.11
C GLU A 56 13.88 -23.50 -1.42
N PRO A 57 12.89 -24.09 -2.14
CA PRO A 57 12.92 -24.13 -3.59
C PRO A 57 12.89 -22.72 -4.18
N HIS A 58 13.41 -22.56 -5.39
CA HIS A 58 13.16 -21.33 -6.13
C HIS A 58 11.72 -21.30 -6.67
N PHE A 59 11.18 -20.09 -6.89
CA PHE A 59 9.83 -19.95 -7.47
C PHE A 59 9.67 -20.75 -8.77
N ARG A 60 10.67 -20.72 -9.66
CA ARG A 60 10.69 -21.45 -10.92
C ARG A 60 10.49 -22.97 -10.77
N ASP A 61 10.90 -23.53 -9.63
CA ASP A 61 10.82 -24.99 -9.40
C ASP A 61 9.38 -25.44 -9.14
N LEU A 62 8.55 -24.55 -8.58
CA LEU A 62 7.13 -24.76 -8.28
C LEU A 62 6.20 -24.04 -9.26
N ALA A 63 6.73 -23.21 -10.16
CA ALA A 63 5.94 -22.41 -11.08
C ALA A 63 4.98 -23.22 -11.97
N PRO A 64 5.33 -24.43 -12.51
CA PRO A 64 4.37 -25.23 -13.26
C PRO A 64 3.18 -25.72 -12.42
N GLU A 65 3.42 -26.07 -11.15
CA GLU A 65 2.36 -26.45 -10.22
C GLU A 65 1.45 -25.25 -9.90
N LEU A 66 2.07 -24.10 -9.58
CA LEU A 66 1.35 -22.87 -9.25
C LEU A 66 0.54 -22.33 -10.42
N GLU A 67 1.04 -22.44 -11.64
CA GLU A 67 0.28 -22.10 -12.85
C GLU A 67 -1.01 -22.93 -12.91
N GLY A 68 -0.94 -24.23 -12.70
CA GLY A 68 -2.12 -25.11 -12.67
C GLY A 68 -3.09 -24.76 -11.52
N VAL A 69 -2.58 -24.30 -10.37
CA VAL A 69 -3.43 -23.85 -9.26
C VAL A 69 -4.22 -22.59 -9.60
N PHE A 70 -3.57 -21.60 -10.24
CA PHE A 70 -4.17 -20.30 -10.55
C PHE A 70 -4.89 -20.26 -11.90
N ALA A 71 -4.67 -21.24 -12.78
CA ALA A 71 -5.29 -21.29 -14.11
C ALA A 71 -6.82 -21.19 -14.02
N GLY A 72 -7.39 -20.23 -14.73
CA GLY A 72 -8.83 -20.00 -14.78
C GLY A 72 -9.45 -19.46 -13.50
N CYS A 73 -8.65 -19.05 -12.51
CA CYS A 73 -9.14 -18.44 -11.28
C CYS A 73 -9.24 -16.91 -11.43
N ASP A 74 -10.26 -16.33 -10.82
CA ASP A 74 -10.26 -14.90 -10.49
C ASP A 74 -9.37 -14.67 -9.26
N LEU A 75 -8.68 -13.54 -9.19
CA LEU A 75 -7.72 -13.24 -8.13
C LEU A 75 -8.21 -12.08 -7.27
N ALA A 76 -8.11 -12.23 -5.95
CA ALA A 76 -8.45 -11.18 -5.00
C ALA A 76 -7.31 -10.95 -3.99
N GLY A 77 -7.18 -9.72 -3.52
CA GLY A 77 -6.22 -9.36 -2.48
C GLY A 77 -6.35 -7.91 -2.04
N PHE A 78 -5.53 -7.49 -1.11
CA PHE A 78 -5.49 -6.11 -0.62
C PHE A 78 -4.32 -5.36 -1.26
N ASN A 79 -4.57 -4.32 -2.03
CA ASN A 79 -3.60 -3.63 -2.89
C ASN A 79 -2.96 -4.55 -3.95
N SER A 80 -3.61 -5.66 -4.25
CA SER A 80 -3.07 -6.73 -5.08
C SER A 80 -2.87 -6.32 -6.53
N ASN A 81 -3.71 -5.43 -7.05
CA ASN A 81 -3.58 -4.93 -8.42
C ASN A 81 -2.31 -4.12 -8.66
N SER A 82 -1.78 -3.51 -7.59
CA SER A 82 -0.57 -2.68 -7.66
C SER A 82 0.71 -3.43 -7.27
N PHE A 83 0.61 -4.56 -6.57
CA PHE A 83 1.79 -5.26 -6.05
C PHE A 83 1.75 -6.77 -6.28
N ASP A 84 0.83 -7.51 -5.62
CA ASP A 84 0.89 -8.97 -5.56
C ASP A 84 0.71 -9.62 -6.94
N ILE A 85 -0.29 -9.17 -7.71
CA ILE A 85 -0.57 -9.72 -9.05
C ILE A 85 0.56 -9.41 -10.03
N PRO A 86 1.03 -8.16 -10.16
CA PRO A 86 2.19 -7.87 -10.99
C PRO A 86 3.46 -8.63 -10.60
N MET A 87 3.73 -8.77 -9.29
CA MET A 87 4.88 -9.52 -8.79
C MET A 87 4.77 -11.01 -9.15
N LEU A 88 3.59 -11.61 -9.01
CA LEU A 88 3.32 -12.99 -9.37
C LEU A 88 3.52 -13.22 -10.88
N VAL A 89 2.98 -12.33 -11.71
CA VAL A 89 3.15 -12.40 -13.17
C VAL A 89 4.63 -12.31 -13.55
N GLU A 90 5.38 -11.39 -12.95
CA GLU A 90 6.83 -11.27 -13.19
C GLU A 90 7.60 -12.54 -12.79
N GLU A 91 7.23 -13.19 -11.69
CA GLU A 91 7.87 -14.46 -11.30
C GLU A 91 7.58 -15.58 -12.30
N PHE A 92 6.35 -15.68 -12.83
CA PHE A 92 6.03 -16.63 -13.88
C PHE A 92 6.81 -16.35 -15.17
N ILE A 93 6.92 -15.09 -15.58
CA ILE A 93 7.71 -14.67 -16.75
C ILE A 93 9.18 -15.09 -16.56
N ARG A 94 9.76 -14.84 -15.39
CA ARG A 94 11.15 -15.25 -15.06
C ARG A 94 11.32 -16.77 -15.02
N ALA A 95 10.29 -17.51 -14.66
CA ALA A 95 10.26 -18.96 -14.69
C ALA A 95 10.10 -19.52 -16.12
N GLY A 96 9.87 -18.67 -17.12
CA GLY A 96 9.61 -19.07 -18.51
C GLY A 96 8.21 -19.66 -18.72
N ILE A 97 7.28 -19.38 -17.81
CA ILE A 97 5.88 -19.84 -17.86
C ILE A 97 5.00 -18.71 -18.38
N ASN A 98 4.23 -19.00 -19.43
CA ASN A 98 3.20 -18.09 -19.89
C ASN A 98 1.95 -18.22 -19.01
N PHE A 99 1.93 -17.45 -17.92
CA PHE A 99 0.77 -17.39 -17.03
C PHE A 99 -0.33 -16.58 -17.72
N ASP A 100 -1.33 -17.26 -18.25
CA ASP A 100 -2.45 -16.65 -18.96
C ASP A 100 -3.47 -16.07 -17.98
N ILE A 101 -3.48 -14.76 -17.88
CA ILE A 101 -4.45 -13.99 -17.10
C ILE A 101 -5.60 -13.42 -17.95
N THR A 102 -5.69 -13.84 -19.23
CA THR A 102 -6.75 -13.39 -20.12
C THR A 102 -8.11 -13.90 -19.61
N GLY A 103 -9.02 -12.97 -19.35
CA GLY A 103 -10.33 -13.28 -18.78
C GLY A 103 -10.37 -13.41 -17.26
N CYS A 104 -9.24 -13.44 -16.56
CA CYS A 104 -9.21 -13.35 -15.09
C CYS A 104 -9.74 -12.00 -14.62
N LYS A 105 -10.55 -12.03 -13.58
CA LYS A 105 -11.01 -10.81 -12.89
C LYS A 105 -10.15 -10.58 -11.65
N PHE A 106 -9.88 -9.31 -11.39
CA PHE A 106 -9.08 -8.90 -10.25
C PHE A 106 -9.94 -8.10 -9.29
N VAL A 107 -10.06 -8.57 -8.05
CA VAL A 107 -10.81 -7.91 -6.98
C VAL A 107 -9.83 -7.35 -5.96
N ASP A 108 -9.63 -6.04 -5.99
CA ASP A 108 -8.78 -5.34 -5.03
C ASP A 108 -9.61 -4.82 -3.86
N VAL A 109 -9.47 -5.46 -2.72
CA VAL A 109 -10.22 -5.14 -1.49
C VAL A 109 -9.88 -3.74 -0.98
N GLN A 110 -8.64 -3.27 -1.16
CA GLN A 110 -8.27 -1.90 -0.82
C GLN A 110 -9.03 -0.89 -1.66
N ASN A 111 -9.20 -1.15 -2.97
CA ASN A 111 -9.96 -0.28 -3.85
C ASN A 111 -11.45 -0.25 -3.46
N ILE A 112 -12.02 -1.38 -3.05
CA ILE A 112 -13.39 -1.43 -2.51
C ILE A 112 -13.46 -0.58 -1.24
N PHE A 113 -12.53 -0.79 -0.29
CA PHE A 113 -12.46 -0.02 0.95
C PHE A 113 -12.38 1.49 0.68
N HIS A 114 -11.48 1.92 -0.21
CA HIS A 114 -11.33 3.34 -0.54
C HIS A 114 -12.54 3.96 -1.24
N LYS A 115 -13.33 3.17 -1.98
CA LYS A 115 -14.57 3.63 -2.62
C LYS A 115 -15.74 3.70 -1.66
N MET A 116 -15.82 2.76 -0.73
CA MET A 116 -16.93 2.66 0.21
C MET A 116 -16.73 3.54 1.45
N GLU A 117 -15.49 3.67 1.93
CA GLU A 117 -15.12 4.47 3.09
C GLU A 117 -14.57 5.83 2.64
N GLN A 118 -15.45 6.80 2.51
CA GLN A 118 -15.07 8.15 2.07
C GLN A 118 -14.19 8.84 3.12
N ARG A 119 -13.11 9.47 2.64
CA ARG A 119 -12.20 10.28 3.47
C ARG A 119 -12.51 11.77 3.27
N ASN A 120 -13.71 12.18 3.66
CA ASN A 120 -14.17 13.57 3.63
C ASN A 120 -14.57 14.04 5.04
N LEU A 121 -14.93 15.32 5.17
CA LEU A 121 -15.29 15.92 6.46
C LEU A 121 -16.52 15.26 7.09
N VAL A 122 -17.54 14.90 6.28
CA VAL A 122 -18.75 14.24 6.76
C VAL A 122 -18.41 12.89 7.40
N ALA A 123 -17.59 12.09 6.74
CA ALA A 123 -17.14 10.81 7.28
C ALA A 123 -16.28 10.98 8.54
N ALA A 124 -15.36 11.96 8.54
CA ALA A 124 -14.54 12.27 9.71
C ALA A 124 -15.39 12.72 10.89
N TYR A 125 -16.36 13.60 10.66
CA TYR A 125 -17.26 14.11 11.69
C TYR A 125 -18.10 13.00 12.33
N LYS A 126 -18.63 12.11 11.48
CA LYS A 126 -19.35 10.92 11.97
C LYS A 126 -18.46 9.98 12.76
N PHE A 127 -17.23 9.74 12.31
CA PHE A 127 -16.30 8.81 12.95
C PHE A 127 -15.75 9.32 14.28
N TYR A 128 -15.33 10.60 14.34
CA TYR A 128 -14.70 11.16 15.54
C TYR A 128 -15.73 11.70 16.53
N CYS A 129 -16.75 12.39 16.04
CA CYS A 129 -17.72 13.11 16.88
C CYS A 129 -19.03 12.34 17.08
N GLN A 130 -19.26 11.23 16.37
CA GLN A 130 -20.50 10.44 16.38
C GLN A 130 -21.74 11.26 16.01
N LYS A 131 -21.57 12.30 15.16
CA LYS A 131 -22.60 13.23 14.73
C LYS A 131 -22.78 13.19 13.20
N ASN A 132 -23.96 13.58 12.71
CA ASN A 132 -24.17 13.83 11.30
C ASN A 132 -23.92 15.31 10.99
N LEU A 133 -23.42 15.59 9.80
CA LEU A 133 -23.22 16.94 9.30
C LEU A 133 -24.38 17.28 8.33
N ASP A 134 -25.50 17.75 8.88
CA ASP A 134 -26.76 17.93 8.13
C ASP A 134 -26.68 19.10 7.13
N ASP A 135 -25.93 20.16 7.43
CA ASP A 135 -25.72 21.33 6.57
C ASP A 135 -24.34 21.33 5.90
N ALA A 136 -23.87 20.13 5.51
CA ALA A 136 -22.58 20.00 4.78
C ALA A 136 -22.55 20.95 3.57
N HIS A 137 -21.35 21.50 3.30
CA HIS A 137 -21.07 22.48 2.23
C HIS A 137 -21.47 23.94 2.55
N THR A 138 -21.89 24.23 3.77
CA THR A 138 -21.90 25.60 4.24
C THR A 138 -20.59 25.91 4.98
N ALA A 139 -19.98 27.08 4.71
CA ALA A 139 -18.68 27.43 5.30
C ALA A 139 -18.72 27.37 6.83
N LEU A 140 -19.81 27.80 7.46
CA LEU A 140 -19.94 27.80 8.92
C LEU A 140 -20.03 26.36 9.49
N ALA A 141 -20.88 25.50 8.91
CA ALA A 141 -21.02 24.13 9.37
C ALA A 141 -19.73 23.34 9.19
N ASP A 142 -19.08 23.46 8.02
CA ASP A 142 -17.83 22.80 7.73
C ASP A 142 -16.69 23.28 8.65
N THR A 143 -16.62 24.58 8.95
CA THR A 143 -15.62 25.12 9.89
C THR A 143 -15.83 24.61 11.31
N ARG A 144 -17.08 24.58 11.80
CA ARG A 144 -17.39 24.05 13.12
C ARG A 144 -17.10 22.55 13.22
N ALA A 145 -17.52 21.78 12.23
CA ALA A 145 -17.24 20.36 12.18
C ALA A 145 -15.71 20.08 12.14
N THR A 146 -14.96 20.90 11.42
CA THR A 146 -13.49 20.78 11.38
C THR A 146 -12.87 21.01 12.76
N LEU A 147 -13.33 22.00 13.51
CA LEU A 147 -12.85 22.25 14.86
C LEU A 147 -13.18 21.07 15.79
N GLU A 148 -14.43 20.62 15.81
CA GLU A 148 -14.86 19.49 16.64
C GLU A 148 -14.09 18.22 16.30
N VAL A 149 -13.82 17.96 15.01
CA VAL A 149 -12.99 16.82 14.58
C VAL A 149 -11.57 16.93 15.12
N LEU A 150 -10.95 18.12 15.06
CA LEU A 150 -9.61 18.34 15.60
C LEU A 150 -9.57 18.08 17.12
N GLU A 151 -10.53 18.63 17.87
CA GLU A 151 -10.64 18.41 19.31
C GLU A 151 -10.79 16.92 19.64
N ALA A 152 -11.69 16.23 18.95
CA ALA A 152 -11.89 14.79 19.11
C ALA A 152 -10.65 13.96 18.72
N GLN A 153 -9.87 14.40 17.74
CA GLN A 153 -8.60 13.75 17.38
C GLN A 153 -7.56 13.92 18.48
N LEU A 154 -7.45 15.11 19.07
CA LEU A 154 -6.53 15.38 20.20
C LEU A 154 -6.88 14.55 21.42
N ASP A 155 -8.17 14.40 21.75
CA ASP A 155 -8.62 13.56 22.84
C ASP A 155 -8.37 12.07 22.57
N ARG A 156 -8.71 11.60 21.37
CA ARG A 156 -8.59 10.19 20.99
C ARG A 156 -7.14 9.71 20.91
N TYR A 157 -6.25 10.58 20.47
CA TYR A 157 -4.84 10.28 20.23
C TYR A 157 -3.92 11.03 21.20
N ALA A 158 -4.37 11.26 22.44
CA ALA A 158 -3.64 12.03 23.45
C ALA A 158 -2.20 11.51 23.70
N ASP A 159 -1.97 10.20 23.53
CA ASP A 159 -0.65 9.58 23.67
C ASP A 159 0.26 9.82 22.44
N THR A 160 -0.30 10.21 21.31
CA THR A 160 0.42 10.36 20.04
C THR A 160 0.46 11.82 19.57
N LEU A 161 -0.67 12.52 19.65
CA LEU A 161 -0.79 13.90 19.20
C LEU A 161 -0.54 14.85 20.37
N LYS A 162 0.33 15.84 20.17
CA LYS A 162 0.53 16.92 21.14
C LYS A 162 -0.35 18.11 20.76
N ASN A 163 -1.07 18.67 21.73
CA ASN A 163 -1.85 19.90 21.55
C ASN A 163 -0.89 21.11 21.49
N ASN A 164 -0.16 21.20 20.40
CA ASN A 164 0.79 22.26 20.09
C ASN A 164 0.75 22.52 18.57
N VAL A 165 0.56 23.77 18.19
CA VAL A 165 0.35 24.17 16.80
C VAL A 165 1.54 23.81 15.89
N ASP A 166 2.78 24.04 16.35
CA ASP A 166 3.97 23.74 15.57
C ASP A 166 4.09 22.23 15.32
N TYR A 167 3.84 21.42 16.37
CA TYR A 167 3.82 19.95 16.26
C TYR A 167 2.72 19.48 15.30
N LEU A 168 1.50 19.98 15.44
CA LEU A 168 0.37 19.60 14.60
C LEU A 168 0.56 20.01 13.14
N ALA A 169 1.12 21.20 12.91
CA ALA A 169 1.45 21.67 11.58
C ALA A 169 2.49 20.78 10.90
N ASP A 170 3.51 20.35 11.62
CA ASP A 170 4.54 19.44 11.11
C ASP A 170 4.00 18.02 10.91
N PHE A 171 3.27 17.50 11.88
CA PHE A 171 2.64 16.17 11.82
C PHE A 171 1.63 16.04 10.66
N SER A 172 0.85 17.08 10.39
CA SER A 172 -0.16 17.09 9.32
C SER A 172 0.40 17.42 7.94
N ARG A 173 1.69 17.74 7.83
CA ARG A 173 2.33 18.08 6.56
C ARG A 173 2.35 16.88 5.63
N ARG A 174 1.63 16.96 4.51
CA ARG A 174 1.54 15.88 3.52
C ARG A 174 2.75 15.78 2.59
N ASN A 175 3.36 16.93 2.30
CA ASN A 175 4.47 17.03 1.36
C ASN A 175 5.61 17.82 1.98
N ARG A 176 6.82 17.56 1.54
CA ARG A 176 8.00 18.39 1.86
C ARG A 176 7.99 19.72 1.10
N ASN A 177 6.82 20.34 0.94
CA ASN A 177 6.68 21.60 0.23
C ASN A 177 7.35 22.72 1.01
N VAL A 178 8.19 23.48 0.33
CA VAL A 178 8.83 24.71 0.84
C VAL A 178 7.91 25.90 0.62
N ASP A 179 7.16 25.89 -0.50
CA ASP A 179 6.19 26.93 -0.84
C ASP A 179 4.75 26.38 -0.83
N LEU A 180 3.77 27.26 -0.63
CA LEU A 180 2.35 26.89 -0.56
C LEU A 180 1.81 26.26 -1.85
N ALA A 181 2.41 26.59 -2.99
CA ALA A 181 2.01 26.05 -4.30
C ALA A 181 2.64 24.69 -4.60
N GLY A 182 3.55 24.18 -3.76
CA GLY A 182 4.26 22.91 -3.96
C GLY A 182 5.19 22.91 -5.17
N ARG A 183 5.65 24.07 -5.60
CA ARG A 183 6.59 24.21 -6.73
C ARG A 183 8.03 23.93 -6.31
N ILE A 184 8.34 24.16 -5.04
CA ILE A 184 9.63 23.86 -4.42
C ILE A 184 9.38 22.86 -3.30
N VAL A 185 10.14 21.75 -3.31
CA VAL A 185 10.04 20.67 -2.33
C VAL A 185 11.42 20.30 -1.80
N LEU A 186 11.49 19.84 -0.57
CA LEU A 186 12.71 19.24 -0.04
C LEU A 186 12.85 17.81 -0.59
N ASN A 187 14.02 17.47 -1.11
CA ASN A 187 14.34 16.09 -1.46
C ASN A 187 14.65 15.24 -0.21
N GLU A 188 15.05 13.99 -0.39
CA GLU A 188 15.38 13.08 0.72
C GLU A 188 16.56 13.56 1.56
N GLN A 189 17.46 14.36 0.97
CA GLN A 189 18.62 14.97 1.64
C GLN A 189 18.29 16.33 2.27
N GLY A 190 17.03 16.80 2.22
CA GLY A 190 16.63 18.08 2.76
C GLY A 190 17.00 19.29 1.90
N VAL A 191 17.39 19.09 0.63
CA VAL A 191 17.74 20.15 -0.31
C VAL A 191 16.49 20.61 -1.04
N GLU A 192 16.30 21.94 -1.16
CA GLU A 192 15.22 22.55 -1.92
C GLU A 192 15.35 22.24 -3.41
N THR A 193 14.34 21.65 -3.99
CA THR A 193 14.33 21.25 -5.40
C THR A 193 13.07 21.71 -6.11
N ILE A 194 13.18 21.94 -7.41
CA ILE A 194 12.07 22.31 -8.28
C ILE A 194 11.15 21.09 -8.49
N ASN A 195 9.85 21.25 -8.28
CA ASN A 195 8.85 20.15 -8.39
C ASN A 195 7.95 20.25 -9.63
N PHE A 196 8.36 20.95 -10.67
CA PHE A 196 7.56 21.12 -11.89
C PHE A 196 8.41 21.20 -13.16
N GLY A 197 7.76 20.92 -14.31
CA GLY A 197 8.33 21.08 -15.64
C GLY A 197 9.62 20.29 -15.88
N LYS A 198 10.39 20.71 -16.86
CA LYS A 198 11.65 20.04 -17.29
C LYS A 198 12.80 20.14 -16.28
N TYR A 199 12.64 20.98 -15.25
CA TYR A 199 13.65 21.16 -14.20
C TYR A 199 13.32 20.42 -12.91
N ARG A 200 12.28 19.59 -12.90
CA ARG A 200 11.87 18.82 -11.72
C ARG A 200 13.03 18.01 -11.15
N GLY A 201 13.22 18.08 -9.84
CA GLY A 201 14.29 17.40 -9.10
C GLY A 201 15.63 18.15 -9.09
N ARG A 202 15.78 19.27 -9.81
CA ARG A 202 17.00 20.07 -9.73
C ARG A 202 16.99 20.98 -8.49
N PRO A 203 18.14 21.16 -7.82
CA PRO A 203 18.27 22.15 -6.72
C PRO A 203 17.85 23.54 -7.19
N VAL A 204 17.34 24.34 -6.23
CA VAL A 204 16.92 25.73 -6.48
C VAL A 204 18.14 26.67 -6.51
N ALA A 205 19.23 26.32 -5.81
CA ALA A 205 20.49 27.05 -5.76
C ALA A 205 21.67 26.12 -6.04
#